data_61d47736aef2019b80d33963edac62c1
#
_entry.id   61d47736aef2019b80d33963edac62c1
#
_cell.length_a   1.000
_cell.length_b   1.000
_cell.length_c   1.000
_cell.angle_alpha   90.00
_cell.angle_beta   90.00
_cell.angle_gamma   90.00
#
_symmetry.space_group_name_H-M   'P 1'
#
loop_
_entity.id
_entity.type
_entity.pdbx_description
1 polymer ?
#
loop_
_entity_poly.entity_id
_entity_poly.type
_entity_poly.pdbx_seq_one_letter_code
_entity_poly.pdbx_strand_id
1 'polypeptide(L)'
;MRIWKKILDHYNSWKLGHKLLCAFTLASIIPLLLIQIFAFQVNRKQMTEKIDELMVSNLTQIAERVNLNMEVYTNLLYQIYKDEQVIDSVTALTDDQETHKAVAYNQIVKRMKQYRNSDAGIRCLSIICPDGLAVTYDFETDSSLNTIWNN
;
A
#
# COMPACT_ATOMS: atom_id res chain seq x y z
N MET A 1 11.04 56.76 -1.32
CA MET A 1 10.35 58.05 -1.52
C MET A 1 10.43 58.61 -2.95
N ARG A 2 11.49 58.42 -3.75
CA ARG A 2 11.61 58.97 -5.11
C ARG A 2 10.68 58.36 -6.17
N ILE A 3 10.29 57.10 -6.03
CA ILE A 3 9.45 56.38 -7.01
C ILE A 3 7.99 56.90 -6.96
N TRP A 4 7.47 57.10 -5.79
CA TRP A 4 6.10 57.63 -5.59
C TRP A 4 5.92 59.04 -6.18
N LYS A 5 6.91 59.91 -6.05
CA LYS A 5 6.89 61.25 -6.67
C LYS A 5 6.79 61.17 -8.20
N LYS A 6 7.58 60.30 -8.84
CA LYS A 6 7.56 60.14 -10.30
C LYS A 6 6.22 59.61 -10.80
N ILE A 7 5.60 58.69 -10.03
CA ILE A 7 4.27 58.15 -10.37
C ILE A 7 3.20 59.22 -10.23
N LEU A 8 3.25 60.04 -9.17
CA LEU A 8 2.31 61.15 -8.96
C LEU A 8 2.45 62.23 -10.03
N ASP A 9 3.66 62.60 -10.42
CA ASP A 9 3.92 63.63 -11.45
C ASP A 9 3.44 63.14 -12.84
N HIS A 10 3.60 61.85 -13.13
CA HIS A 10 3.11 61.25 -14.38
C HIS A 10 1.59 61.17 -14.41
N TYR A 11 0.96 60.82 -13.28
CA TYR A 11 -0.49 60.81 -13.13
C TYR A 11 -1.09 62.21 -13.27
N ASN A 12 -0.40 63.25 -12.82
CA ASN A 12 -0.92 64.63 -12.86
C ASN A 12 -0.90 65.20 -14.26
N SER A 13 -0.10 64.68 -15.20
CA SER A 13 -0.06 65.10 -16.61
C SER A 13 -1.14 64.42 -17.48
N TRP A 14 -1.91 63.46 -16.96
CA TRP A 14 -2.91 62.77 -17.74
C TRP A 14 -4.20 63.57 -17.91
N LYS A 15 -4.86 63.38 -19.08
CA LYS A 15 -6.20 63.97 -19.32
C LYS A 15 -7.23 63.42 -18.34
N LEU A 16 -8.22 64.23 -17.99
CA LEU A 16 -9.24 63.90 -16.99
C LEU A 16 -9.88 62.51 -17.19
N GLY A 17 -10.15 62.12 -18.46
CA GLY A 17 -10.73 60.87 -18.83
C GLY A 17 -9.85 59.66 -18.44
N HIS A 18 -8.54 59.75 -18.61
CA HIS A 18 -7.61 58.67 -18.22
C HIS A 18 -7.49 58.51 -16.71
N LYS A 19 -7.58 59.62 -15.96
CA LYS A 19 -7.59 59.59 -14.50
C LYS A 19 -8.83 58.90 -13.97
N LEU A 20 -9.98 59.21 -14.57
CA LEU A 20 -11.27 58.63 -14.22
C LEU A 20 -11.31 57.10 -14.53
N LEU A 21 -10.79 56.72 -15.69
CA LEU A 21 -10.71 55.34 -16.11
C LEU A 21 -9.78 54.51 -15.17
N CYS A 22 -8.61 55.05 -14.80
CA CYS A 22 -7.71 54.43 -13.88
C CYS A 22 -8.31 54.27 -12.45
N ALA A 23 -9.04 55.29 -11.99
CA ALA A 23 -9.71 55.23 -10.71
C ALA A 23 -10.80 54.16 -10.66
N PHE A 24 -11.61 54.07 -11.72
CA PHE A 24 -12.64 53.03 -11.84
C PHE A 24 -12.04 51.61 -11.94
N THR A 25 -10.98 51.43 -12.69
CA THR A 25 -10.30 50.16 -12.84
C THR A 25 -9.71 49.71 -11.51
N LEU A 26 -9.04 50.60 -10.78
CA LEU A 26 -8.50 50.29 -9.46
C LEU A 26 -9.60 49.96 -8.43
N ALA A 27 -10.69 50.75 -8.44
CA ALA A 27 -11.83 50.52 -7.54
C ALA A 27 -12.51 49.17 -7.79
N SER A 28 -12.49 48.66 -9.01
CA SER A 28 -13.07 47.36 -9.37
C SER A 28 -12.11 46.20 -9.12
N ILE A 29 -10.83 46.37 -9.44
CA ILE A 29 -9.81 45.30 -9.35
C ILE A 29 -9.44 45.00 -7.88
N ILE A 30 -9.31 46.01 -7.03
CA ILE A 30 -8.89 45.83 -5.64
C ILE A 30 -9.84 44.91 -4.85
N PRO A 31 -11.18 45.15 -4.86
CA PRO A 31 -12.10 44.25 -4.13
C PRO A 31 -12.06 42.82 -4.70
N LEU A 32 -11.93 42.67 -6.03
CA LEU A 32 -11.92 41.38 -6.68
C LEU A 32 -10.64 40.58 -6.30
N LEU A 33 -9.48 41.22 -6.22
CA LEU A 33 -8.26 40.63 -5.74
C LEU A 33 -8.35 40.20 -4.27
N LEU A 34 -8.95 41.03 -3.43
CA LEU A 34 -9.14 40.70 -2.02
C LEU A 34 -10.03 39.47 -1.84
N ILE A 35 -11.12 39.40 -2.59
CA ILE A 35 -12.02 38.24 -2.57
C ILE A 35 -11.28 36.98 -3.04
N GLN A 36 -10.49 37.09 -4.13
CA GLN A 36 -9.71 35.94 -4.64
C GLN A 36 -8.68 35.46 -3.62
N ILE A 37 -7.93 36.35 -2.98
CA ILE A 37 -6.96 35.98 -1.95
C ILE A 37 -7.66 35.29 -0.78
N PHE A 38 -8.78 35.82 -0.32
CA PHE A 38 -9.55 35.23 0.76
C PHE A 38 -10.10 33.84 0.37
N ALA A 39 -10.71 33.72 -0.80
CA ALA A 39 -11.22 32.46 -1.31
C ALA A 39 -10.10 31.41 -1.47
N PHE A 40 -8.92 31.84 -1.94
CA PHE A 40 -7.76 30.96 -2.06
C PHE A 40 -7.29 30.42 -0.71
N GLN A 41 -7.23 31.28 0.31
CA GLN A 41 -6.82 30.86 1.67
C GLN A 41 -7.82 29.86 2.28
N VAL A 42 -9.12 30.13 2.13
CA VAL A 42 -10.17 29.22 2.63
C VAL A 42 -10.12 27.88 1.91
N ASN A 43 -10.05 27.89 0.58
CA ASN A 43 -9.96 26.68 -0.22
C ASN A 43 -8.70 25.84 0.12
N ARG A 44 -7.55 26.50 0.28
CA ARG A 44 -6.31 25.81 0.65
C ARG A 44 -6.43 25.11 2.01
N LYS A 45 -7.01 25.78 2.99
CA LYS A 45 -7.20 25.21 4.33
C LYS A 45 -8.14 24.00 4.28
N GLN A 46 -9.28 24.12 3.62
CA GLN A 46 -10.24 23.02 3.46
C GLN A 46 -9.67 21.85 2.68
N MET A 47 -8.87 22.13 1.65
CA MET A 47 -8.21 21.07 0.85
C MET A 47 -7.19 20.30 1.68
N THR A 48 -6.39 20.99 2.50
CA THR A 48 -5.40 20.35 3.39
C THR A 48 -6.12 19.48 4.43
N GLU A 49 -7.15 19.99 5.09
CA GLU A 49 -7.91 19.22 6.08
C GLU A 49 -8.55 17.97 5.49
N LYS A 50 -9.11 18.07 4.28
CA LYS A 50 -9.68 16.91 3.56
C LYS A 50 -8.63 15.88 3.15
N ILE A 51 -7.45 16.34 2.70
CA ILE A 51 -6.35 15.44 2.33
C ILE A 51 -5.87 14.69 3.57
N ASP A 52 -5.71 15.36 4.69
CA ASP A 52 -5.27 14.74 5.94
C ASP A 52 -6.29 13.69 6.43
N GLU A 53 -7.59 14.02 6.38
CA GLU A 53 -8.67 13.09 6.74
C GLU A 53 -8.69 11.85 5.82
N LEU A 54 -8.56 12.06 4.51
CA LEU A 54 -8.49 10.96 3.53
C LEU A 54 -7.24 10.10 3.71
N MET A 55 -6.09 10.71 4.02
CA MET A 55 -4.87 9.97 4.29
C MET A 55 -5.01 9.08 5.52
N VAL A 56 -5.53 9.62 6.62
CA VAL A 56 -5.76 8.84 7.85
C VAL A 56 -6.73 7.70 7.58
N SER A 57 -7.84 7.96 6.88
CA SER A 57 -8.81 6.93 6.52
C SER A 57 -8.21 5.84 5.65
N ASN A 58 -7.43 6.20 4.63
CA ASN A 58 -6.76 5.23 3.76
C ASN A 58 -5.73 4.40 4.51
N LEU A 59 -4.93 5.01 5.39
CA LEU A 59 -3.95 4.30 6.21
C LEU A 59 -4.63 3.31 7.16
N THR A 60 -5.74 3.71 7.76
CA THR A 60 -6.53 2.83 8.64
C THR A 60 -7.06 1.62 7.86
N GLN A 61 -7.62 1.84 6.67
CA GLN A 61 -8.11 0.74 5.82
C GLN A 61 -6.99 -0.20 5.37
N ILE A 62 -5.80 0.35 5.06
CA ILE A 62 -4.64 -0.48 4.72
C ILE A 62 -4.20 -1.31 5.93
N ALA A 63 -4.12 -0.70 7.12
CA ALA A 63 -3.76 -1.40 8.34
C ALA A 63 -4.76 -2.52 8.68
N GLU A 64 -6.05 -2.27 8.54
CA GLU A 64 -7.08 -3.29 8.73
C GLU A 64 -6.95 -4.45 7.73
N ARG A 65 -6.69 -4.14 6.43
CA ARG A 65 -6.46 -5.18 5.41
C ARG A 65 -5.23 -6.02 5.71
N VAL A 66 -4.13 -5.39 6.14
CA VAL A 66 -2.92 -6.12 6.52
C VAL A 66 -3.21 -7.02 7.72
N ASN A 67 -3.94 -6.52 8.72
CA ASN A 67 -4.28 -7.30 9.91
C ASN A 67 -5.17 -8.50 9.57
N LEU A 68 -6.19 -8.31 8.73
CA LEU A 68 -7.04 -9.39 8.24
C LEU A 68 -6.24 -10.44 7.46
N ASN A 69 -5.33 -10.03 6.59
CA ASN A 69 -4.48 -10.96 5.85
C ASN A 69 -3.55 -11.74 6.79
N MET A 70 -2.98 -11.09 7.80
CA MET A 70 -2.15 -11.77 8.80
C MET A 70 -2.95 -12.80 9.60
N GLU A 71 -4.19 -12.49 9.95
CA GLU A 71 -5.09 -13.43 10.62
C GLU A 71 -5.39 -14.66 9.74
N VAL A 72 -5.69 -14.43 8.46
CA VAL A 72 -5.93 -15.53 7.50
C VAL A 72 -4.70 -16.44 7.40
N TYR A 73 -3.50 -15.86 7.24
CA TYR A 73 -2.27 -16.66 7.16
C TYR A 73 -1.95 -17.39 8.47
N THR A 74 -2.19 -16.76 9.60
CA THR A 74 -2.01 -17.40 10.91
C THR A 74 -2.94 -18.60 11.07
N ASN A 75 -4.20 -18.44 10.70
CA ASN A 75 -5.19 -19.53 10.74
C ASN A 75 -4.80 -20.66 9.77
N LEU A 76 -4.30 -20.33 8.59
CA LEU A 76 -3.82 -21.33 7.63
C LEU A 76 -2.62 -22.11 8.18
N LEU A 77 -1.62 -21.42 8.75
CA LEU A 77 -0.48 -22.09 9.39
C LEU A 77 -0.93 -23.01 10.52
N TYR A 78 -1.90 -22.58 11.32
CA TYR A 78 -2.46 -23.39 12.39
C TYR A 78 -3.21 -24.64 11.87
N GLN A 79 -3.92 -24.51 10.73
CA GLN A 79 -4.56 -25.65 10.08
C GLN A 79 -3.52 -26.65 9.56
N ILE A 80 -2.46 -26.17 8.90
CA ILE A 80 -1.36 -27.02 8.42
C ILE A 80 -0.68 -27.73 9.58
N TYR A 81 -0.42 -27.02 10.68
CA TYR A 81 0.23 -27.56 11.87
C TYR A 81 -0.61 -28.66 12.56
N LYS A 82 -1.94 -28.58 12.46
CA LYS A 82 -2.87 -29.59 13.03
C LYS A 82 -3.27 -30.69 12.05
N ASP A 83 -2.87 -30.61 10.79
CA ASP A 83 -3.22 -31.64 9.81
C ASP A 83 -2.40 -32.91 10.08
N GLU A 84 -3.08 -33.95 10.61
CA GLU A 84 -2.49 -35.24 10.91
C GLU A 84 -1.79 -35.85 9.68
N GLN A 85 -2.32 -35.67 8.48
CA GLN A 85 -1.71 -36.21 7.26
C GLN A 85 -0.40 -35.49 6.91
N VAL A 86 -0.28 -34.21 7.23
CA VAL A 86 0.98 -33.46 7.08
C VAL A 86 1.99 -33.96 8.12
N ILE A 87 1.56 -34.12 9.39
CA ILE A 87 2.41 -34.62 10.48
C ILE A 87 2.93 -36.00 10.15
N ASP A 88 2.05 -36.94 9.75
CA ASP A 88 2.43 -38.30 9.41
C ASP A 88 3.41 -38.33 8.20
N SER A 89 3.14 -37.49 7.20
CA SER A 89 4.00 -37.40 6.02
C SER A 89 5.38 -36.80 6.37
N VAL A 90 5.45 -35.78 7.23
CA VAL A 90 6.70 -35.20 7.71
C VAL A 90 7.49 -36.26 8.51
N THR A 91 6.82 -37.01 9.36
CA THR A 91 7.43 -38.10 10.14
C THR A 91 7.99 -39.21 9.22
N ALA A 92 7.24 -39.56 8.18
CA ALA A 92 7.68 -40.56 7.21
C ALA A 92 8.85 -40.08 6.31
N LEU A 93 9.02 -38.77 6.13
CA LEU A 93 10.18 -38.19 5.42
C LEU A 93 11.47 -38.35 6.24
N THR A 94 11.36 -38.38 7.57
CA THR A 94 12.51 -38.55 8.46
C THR A 94 12.89 -40.03 8.66
N ASP A 95 12.08 -40.97 8.15
CA ASP A 95 12.38 -42.42 8.20
C ASP A 95 13.46 -42.81 7.17
N ASP A 96 14.24 -43.83 7.47
CA ASP A 96 15.38 -44.26 6.61
C ASP A 96 14.96 -44.99 5.32
N GLN A 97 13.69 -45.36 5.15
CA GLN A 97 13.21 -46.10 3.99
C GLN A 97 12.90 -45.19 2.79
N GLU A 98 13.69 -45.23 1.75
CA GLU A 98 13.57 -44.39 0.54
C GLU A 98 12.20 -44.49 -0.15
N THR A 99 11.56 -45.67 -0.15
CA THR A 99 10.22 -45.86 -0.76
C THR A 99 9.12 -45.09 0.00
N HIS A 100 9.24 -44.99 1.31
CA HIS A 100 8.30 -44.24 2.12
C HIS A 100 8.49 -42.74 1.94
N LYS A 101 9.74 -42.26 1.77
CA LYS A 101 10.04 -40.85 1.53
C LYS A 101 9.38 -40.31 0.26
N ALA A 102 9.42 -41.07 -0.84
CA ALA A 102 8.81 -40.63 -2.10
C ALA A 102 7.28 -40.50 -2.00
N VAL A 103 6.64 -41.42 -1.29
CA VAL A 103 5.18 -41.38 -1.07
C VAL A 103 4.82 -40.21 -0.17
N ALA A 104 5.54 -40.02 0.94
CA ALA A 104 5.34 -38.94 1.89
C ALA A 104 5.55 -37.56 1.23
N TYR A 105 6.58 -37.40 0.42
CA TYR A 105 6.82 -36.19 -0.35
C TYR A 105 5.64 -35.83 -1.26
N ASN A 106 5.14 -36.79 -2.02
CA ASN A 106 3.99 -36.58 -2.91
C ASN A 106 2.70 -36.22 -2.12
N GLN A 107 2.52 -36.80 -0.93
CA GLN A 107 1.39 -36.47 -0.05
C GLN A 107 1.50 -35.05 0.46
N ILE A 108 2.66 -34.60 0.91
CA ILE A 108 2.90 -33.22 1.34
C ILE A 108 2.60 -32.25 0.21
N VAL A 109 3.16 -32.48 -0.98
CA VAL A 109 2.94 -31.62 -2.15
C VAL A 109 1.45 -31.57 -2.52
N LYS A 110 0.75 -32.71 -2.46
CA LYS A 110 -0.70 -32.76 -2.71
C LYS A 110 -1.47 -31.92 -1.68
N ARG A 111 -1.09 -31.96 -0.41
CA ARG A 111 -1.71 -31.16 0.66
C ARG A 111 -1.42 -29.69 0.50
N MET A 112 -0.18 -29.32 0.18
CA MET A 112 0.18 -27.91 -0.12
C MET A 112 -0.70 -27.34 -1.25
N LYS A 113 -0.95 -28.10 -2.30
CA LYS A 113 -1.87 -27.70 -3.38
C LYS A 113 -3.30 -27.48 -2.91
N GLN A 114 -3.78 -28.27 -1.96
CA GLN A 114 -5.12 -28.09 -1.39
C GLN A 114 -5.23 -26.79 -0.56
N TYR A 115 -4.21 -26.45 0.20
CA TYR A 115 -4.18 -25.21 0.98
C TYR A 115 -4.16 -23.93 0.12
N ARG A 116 -3.55 -23.97 -1.07
CA ARG A 116 -3.63 -22.86 -2.04
C ARG A 116 -5.07 -22.51 -2.42
N ASN A 117 -5.94 -23.51 -2.57
CA ASN A 117 -7.33 -23.28 -2.96
C ASN A 117 -8.11 -22.44 -1.93
N SER A 118 -7.58 -22.31 -0.72
CA SER A 118 -8.15 -21.48 0.35
C SER A 118 -7.78 -20.01 0.20
N ASP A 119 -6.62 -19.68 -0.42
CA ASP A 119 -6.21 -18.31 -0.66
C ASP A 119 -5.30 -18.21 -1.91
N ALA A 120 -5.76 -17.49 -2.92
CA ALA A 120 -5.03 -17.25 -4.17
C ALA A 120 -3.79 -16.34 -4.00
N GLY A 121 -3.63 -15.69 -2.83
CA GLY A 121 -2.49 -14.83 -2.51
C GLY A 121 -1.22 -15.57 -2.11
N ILE A 122 -1.31 -16.88 -1.83
CA ILE A 122 -0.16 -17.67 -1.43
C ILE A 122 0.70 -18.00 -2.67
N ARG A 123 1.93 -17.51 -2.66
CA ARG A 123 2.87 -17.71 -3.76
C ARG A 123 3.69 -18.99 -3.60
N CYS A 124 4.18 -19.24 -2.41
CA CYS A 124 4.90 -20.46 -2.08
C CYS A 124 4.58 -20.93 -0.65
N LEU A 125 4.70 -22.21 -0.42
CA LEU A 125 4.56 -22.83 0.88
C LEU A 125 5.76 -23.72 1.12
N SER A 126 6.41 -23.60 2.28
CA SER A 126 7.54 -24.43 2.66
C SER A 126 7.28 -25.12 4.00
N ILE A 127 7.53 -26.42 4.04
CA ILE A 127 7.53 -27.21 5.27
C ILE A 127 8.96 -27.63 5.54
N ILE A 128 9.50 -27.27 6.70
CA ILE A 128 10.85 -27.60 7.11
C ILE A 128 10.74 -28.72 8.14
N CYS A 129 11.35 -29.85 7.84
CA CYS A 129 11.41 -31.00 8.71
C CYS A 129 12.49 -30.80 9.80
N PRO A 130 12.42 -31.53 10.94
CA PRO A 130 13.40 -31.41 12.01
C PRO A 130 14.83 -31.77 11.64
N ASP A 131 15.01 -32.60 10.61
CA ASP A 131 16.31 -33.01 10.04
C ASP A 131 16.91 -31.96 9.08
N GLY A 132 16.24 -30.81 8.89
CA GLY A 132 16.67 -29.74 7.99
C GLY A 132 16.20 -29.92 6.54
N LEU A 133 15.48 -30.99 6.21
CA LEU A 133 14.88 -31.16 4.90
C LEU A 133 13.73 -30.16 4.73
N ALA A 134 13.78 -29.37 3.66
CA ALA A 134 12.71 -28.43 3.32
C ALA A 134 11.99 -28.88 2.05
N VAL A 135 10.69 -29.05 2.16
CA VAL A 135 9.79 -29.28 1.02
C VAL A 135 9.10 -27.96 0.69
N THR A 136 9.45 -27.36 -0.43
CA THR A 136 8.88 -26.11 -0.92
C THR A 136 8.06 -26.35 -2.17
N TYR A 137 6.86 -25.81 -2.20
CA TYR A 137 6.01 -25.80 -3.38
C TYR A 137 5.77 -24.36 -3.82
N ASP A 138 6.16 -24.07 -5.05
CA ASP A 138 5.92 -22.78 -5.71
C ASP A 138 4.65 -22.90 -6.58
N PHE A 139 3.65 -22.14 -6.23
CA PHE A 139 2.36 -22.13 -6.91
C PHE A 139 2.36 -21.33 -8.22
N GLU A 140 3.35 -20.48 -8.44
CA GLU A 140 3.48 -19.72 -9.67
C GLU A 140 4.05 -20.58 -10.80
N THR A 141 5.04 -21.37 -10.49
CA THR A 141 5.70 -22.27 -11.45
C THR A 141 5.12 -23.68 -11.47
N ASP A 142 4.16 -23.99 -10.59
CA ASP A 142 3.58 -25.34 -10.36
C ASP A 142 4.66 -26.40 -10.15
N SER A 143 5.72 -26.04 -9.43
CA SER A 143 6.88 -26.88 -9.19
C SER A 143 7.17 -27.08 -7.71
N SER A 144 7.69 -28.26 -7.38
CA SER A 144 8.15 -28.55 -6.02
C SER A 144 9.67 -28.68 -5.99
N LEU A 145 10.30 -28.07 -5.00
CA LEU A 145 11.73 -28.14 -4.75
C LEU A 145 11.96 -28.84 -3.41
N ASN A 146 12.92 -29.76 -3.44
CA ASN A 146 13.42 -30.42 -2.24
C ASN A 146 14.82 -29.91 -1.98
N THR A 147 15.01 -29.17 -0.89
CA THR A 147 16.31 -28.56 -0.54
C THR A 147 16.69 -28.94 0.89
N ILE A 148 17.96 -29.19 1.12
CA ILE A 148 18.49 -29.33 2.47
C ILE A 148 18.80 -27.93 2.98
N TRP A 149 18.10 -27.52 4.00
CA TRP A 149 18.33 -26.24 4.67
C TRP A 149 19.53 -26.41 5.62
N ASN A 150 20.70 -25.96 5.20
CA ASN A 150 21.87 -25.88 6.07
C ASN A 150 21.81 -24.56 6.87
N ASN A 151 21.72 -24.69 8.16
CA ASN A 151 21.83 -23.58 9.11
C ASN A 151 23.29 -23.15 9.25
#